data_fe11581427fc544263b0fafc64c170b7
#
_entry.id   fe11581427fc544263b0fafc64c170b7
#
_cell.length_a   1.000
_cell.length_b   1.000
_cell.length_c   1.000
_cell.angle_alpha   90.00
_cell.angle_beta   90.00
_cell.angle_gamma   90.00
#
_symmetry.space_group_name_H-M   'P 1'
#
loop_
_entity.id
_entity.type
_entity.pdbx_description
1 polymer ?
#
loop_
_entity_poly.entity_id
_entity_poly.type
_entity_poly.pdbx_seq_one_letter_code
_entity_poly.pdbx_strand_id
1 'polypeptide(L)'
;MQGRLFAGFVLVSLLTVGSGVAQSPSRSERPVWTMELVKVKPGMFGLALVYLDDDWMRVRDEAKHQGAVINYLRIGEAGGPQNDGNIVLLTEYTNQGTYDGREKLFESIRKQFSKNASGVVRREKQEDLYDTVSTRVFRDYSETDNAHLQILAAN
;
A
#
# COMPACT_ATOMS: atom_id res chain seq x y z
N MET A 1 32.30 -73.34 -9.99
CA MET A 1 31.26 -72.72 -10.81
C MET A 1 30.20 -72.13 -9.88
N GLN A 2 30.26 -70.85 -9.62
CA GLN A 2 29.33 -70.16 -8.74
C GLN A 2 28.48 -69.20 -9.58
N GLY A 3 27.17 -69.47 -9.67
CA GLY A 3 26.19 -68.63 -10.31
C GLY A 3 25.69 -67.58 -9.34
N ARG A 4 25.88 -66.29 -9.67
CA ARG A 4 25.34 -65.16 -8.91
C ARG A 4 23.99 -64.77 -9.56
N LEU A 5 22.92 -64.94 -8.78
CA LEU A 5 21.60 -64.40 -9.05
C LEU A 5 21.56 -62.90 -8.70
N PHE A 6 21.32 -62.04 -9.69
CA PHE A 6 21.01 -60.62 -9.46
C PHE A 6 19.49 -60.49 -9.33
N ALA A 7 19.06 -60.14 -8.12
CA ALA A 7 17.69 -59.73 -7.86
C ALA A 7 17.56 -58.22 -8.15
N GLY A 8 16.84 -57.90 -9.24
CA GLY A 8 16.51 -56.50 -9.58
C GLY A 8 15.39 -55.98 -8.72
N PHE A 9 15.69 -54.97 -7.92
CA PHE A 9 14.69 -54.22 -7.15
C PHE A 9 14.12 -53.12 -8.05
N VAL A 10 12.86 -53.26 -8.45
CA VAL A 10 12.11 -52.21 -9.17
C VAL A 10 11.49 -51.29 -8.12
N LEU A 11 12.06 -50.09 -8.01
CA LEU A 11 11.54 -49.05 -7.16
C LEU A 11 10.43 -48.31 -7.90
N VAL A 12 9.16 -48.60 -7.57
CA VAL A 12 8.01 -47.83 -8.07
C VAL A 12 7.85 -46.57 -7.26
N SER A 13 8.29 -45.47 -7.83
CA SER A 13 8.07 -44.12 -7.23
C SER A 13 6.65 -43.67 -7.50
N LEU A 14 5.78 -43.73 -6.50
CA LEU A 14 4.45 -43.10 -6.55
C LEU A 14 4.64 -41.54 -6.46
N LEU A 15 4.45 -40.89 -7.58
CA LEU A 15 4.29 -39.44 -7.64
C LEU A 15 2.88 -39.07 -7.14
N THR A 16 2.73 -38.72 -5.89
CA THR A 16 1.52 -38.07 -5.39
C THR A 16 1.48 -36.62 -5.90
N VAL A 17 0.69 -36.40 -6.96
CA VAL A 17 0.33 -35.04 -7.40
C VAL A 17 -0.61 -34.48 -6.36
N GLY A 18 -0.06 -33.73 -5.40
CA GLY A 18 -0.81 -32.96 -4.46
C GLY A 18 -1.51 -31.81 -5.21
N SER A 19 -2.83 -31.90 -5.40
CA SER A 19 -3.65 -30.77 -5.85
C SER A 19 -3.62 -29.69 -4.77
N GLY A 20 -2.67 -28.78 -4.88
CA GLY A 20 -2.61 -27.58 -4.04
C GLY A 20 -3.83 -26.72 -4.36
N VAL A 21 -4.86 -26.77 -3.51
CA VAL A 21 -5.95 -25.80 -3.53
C VAL A 21 -5.30 -24.47 -3.15
N ALA A 22 -5.20 -23.57 -4.12
CA ALA A 22 -4.75 -22.20 -3.87
C ALA A 22 -5.75 -21.55 -2.90
N GLN A 23 -5.37 -21.44 -1.64
CA GLN A 23 -6.18 -20.74 -0.63
C GLN A 23 -6.17 -19.25 -0.98
N SER A 24 -7.36 -18.67 -1.11
CA SER A 24 -7.47 -17.22 -1.22
C SER A 24 -6.83 -16.56 0.00
N PRO A 25 -6.07 -15.45 -0.19
CA PRO A 25 -5.41 -14.77 0.92
C PRO A 25 -6.43 -14.37 1.99
N SER A 26 -6.05 -14.51 3.25
CA SER A 26 -6.90 -14.07 4.36
C SER A 26 -7.20 -12.57 4.26
N ARG A 27 -8.29 -12.10 4.89
CA ARG A 27 -8.67 -10.67 4.87
C ARG A 27 -7.55 -9.76 5.39
N SER A 28 -6.73 -10.23 6.32
CA SER A 28 -5.58 -9.50 6.87
C SER A 28 -4.40 -9.41 5.92
N GLU A 29 -4.32 -10.29 4.92
CA GLU A 29 -3.24 -10.35 3.93
C GLU A 29 -3.54 -9.57 2.65
N ARG A 30 -4.76 -9.03 2.52
CA ARG A 30 -5.15 -8.25 1.35
C ARG A 30 -4.69 -6.81 1.45
N PRO A 31 -4.45 -6.16 0.29
CA PRO A 31 -4.12 -4.74 0.26
C PRO A 31 -5.20 -3.87 0.91
N VAL A 32 -4.75 -2.80 1.53
CA VAL A 32 -5.59 -1.76 2.12
C VAL A 32 -5.26 -0.44 1.44
N TRP A 33 -6.29 0.27 1.00
CA TRP A 33 -6.15 1.59 0.39
C TRP A 33 -6.56 2.69 1.36
N THR A 34 -5.83 3.78 1.37
CA THR A 34 -6.30 5.04 1.95
C THR A 34 -6.50 6.09 0.87
N MET A 35 -7.53 6.90 1.05
CA MET A 35 -7.79 8.08 0.25
C MET A 35 -7.89 9.28 1.20
N GLU A 36 -7.03 10.27 1.01
CA GLU A 36 -7.05 11.53 1.72
C GLU A 36 -7.49 12.62 0.74
N LEU A 37 -8.55 13.35 1.07
CA LEU A 37 -8.95 14.55 0.34
C LEU A 37 -8.31 15.76 1.02
N VAL A 38 -7.49 16.45 0.27
CA VAL A 38 -6.73 17.62 0.71
C VAL A 38 -7.27 18.86 0.02
N LYS A 39 -7.60 19.88 0.80
CA LYS A 39 -7.98 21.21 0.30
C LYS A 39 -6.80 22.16 0.50
N VAL A 40 -6.23 22.61 -0.59
CA VAL A 40 -5.12 23.56 -0.57
C VAL A 40 -5.64 24.95 -0.21
N LYS A 41 -4.90 25.68 0.63
CA LYS A 41 -5.24 27.05 0.99
C LYS A 41 -5.04 28.00 -0.18
N PRO A 42 -5.81 29.10 -0.25
CA PRO A 42 -5.71 30.06 -1.33
C PRO A 42 -4.26 30.55 -1.54
N GLY A 43 -3.80 30.49 -2.79
CA GLY A 43 -2.44 30.90 -3.17
C GLY A 43 -1.31 29.95 -2.78
N MET A 44 -1.59 28.83 -2.07
CA MET A 44 -0.56 27.92 -1.58
C MET A 44 -0.33 26.70 -2.48
N PHE A 45 -1.02 26.60 -3.64
CA PHE A 45 -1.01 25.39 -4.46
C PHE A 45 0.41 24.93 -4.86
N GLY A 46 1.24 25.85 -5.35
CA GLY A 46 2.62 25.51 -5.74
C GLY A 46 3.47 25.04 -4.56
N LEU A 47 3.37 25.71 -3.40
CA LEU A 47 4.08 25.31 -2.20
C LEU A 47 3.56 23.99 -1.63
N ALA A 48 2.25 23.75 -1.69
CA ALA A 48 1.65 22.49 -1.28
C ALA A 48 2.14 21.33 -2.14
N LEU A 49 2.27 21.52 -3.47
CA LEU A 49 2.84 20.50 -4.36
C LEU A 49 4.29 20.17 -4.00
N VAL A 50 5.13 21.18 -3.81
CA VAL A 50 6.54 20.99 -3.40
C VAL A 50 6.62 20.29 -2.05
N TYR A 51 5.78 20.68 -1.09
CA TYR A 51 5.72 20.02 0.21
C TYR A 51 5.32 18.55 0.09
N LEU A 52 4.31 18.26 -0.71
CA LEU A 52 3.86 16.89 -0.95
C LEU A 52 4.92 16.04 -1.66
N ASP A 53 5.69 16.61 -2.57
CA ASP A 53 6.81 15.91 -3.22
C ASP A 53 7.90 15.57 -2.21
N ASP A 54 8.29 16.54 -1.42
CA ASP A 54 9.43 16.41 -0.48
C ASP A 54 9.10 15.57 0.76
N ASP A 55 7.86 15.51 1.18
CA ASP A 55 7.44 14.74 2.37
C ASP A 55 6.58 13.54 2.01
N TRP A 56 5.36 13.82 1.54
CA TRP A 56 4.35 12.79 1.38
C TRP A 56 4.78 11.71 0.38
N MET A 57 5.22 12.09 -0.82
CA MET A 57 5.66 11.16 -1.86
C MET A 57 6.96 10.47 -1.50
N ARG A 58 7.94 11.23 -1.03
CA ARG A 58 9.24 10.70 -0.65
C ARG A 58 9.16 9.66 0.47
N VAL A 59 8.32 9.89 1.49
CA VAL A 59 8.10 8.94 2.58
C VAL A 59 7.45 7.66 2.07
N ARG A 60 6.50 7.76 1.14
CA ARG A 60 5.82 6.59 0.58
C ARG A 60 6.70 5.83 -0.40
N ASP A 61 7.58 6.51 -1.11
CA ASP A 61 8.58 5.87 -1.96
C ASP A 61 9.52 4.99 -1.12
N GLU A 62 10.04 5.50 -0.01
CA GLU A 62 10.86 4.72 0.90
C GLU A 62 10.06 3.57 1.55
N ALA A 63 8.81 3.81 1.95
CA ALA A 63 7.94 2.75 2.47
C ALA A 63 7.63 1.66 1.43
N LYS A 64 7.61 2.01 0.14
CA LYS A 64 7.50 1.07 -0.97
C LYS A 64 8.78 0.24 -1.13
N HIS A 65 9.95 0.85 -1.05
CA HIS A 65 11.22 0.12 -1.02
C HIS A 65 11.31 -0.86 0.16
N GLN A 66 10.72 -0.51 1.30
CA GLN A 66 10.63 -1.38 2.48
C GLN A 66 9.50 -2.43 2.39
N GLY A 67 8.73 -2.48 1.30
CA GLY A 67 7.66 -3.45 1.06
C GLY A 67 6.37 -3.21 1.86
N ALA A 68 6.22 -2.07 2.51
CA ALA A 68 5.01 -1.71 3.27
C ALA A 68 3.93 -1.05 2.41
N VAL A 69 4.32 -0.37 1.34
CA VAL A 69 3.45 0.28 0.36
C VAL A 69 3.63 -0.38 -0.99
N ILE A 70 2.52 -0.70 -1.67
CA ILE A 70 2.51 -1.24 -3.03
C ILE A 70 2.55 -0.09 -4.04
N ASN A 71 1.66 0.90 -3.82
CA ASN A 71 1.51 2.02 -4.73
C ASN A 71 1.02 3.27 -3.99
N TYR A 72 1.26 4.43 -4.59
CA TYR A 72 0.74 5.70 -4.11
C TYR A 72 0.55 6.67 -5.28
N LEU A 73 -0.47 7.51 -5.19
CA LEU A 73 -0.82 8.47 -6.24
C LEU A 73 -1.21 9.80 -5.61
N ARG A 74 -0.82 10.88 -6.28
CA ARG A 74 -1.29 12.22 -6.02
C ARG A 74 -2.06 12.69 -7.25
N ILE A 75 -3.35 12.94 -7.09
CA ILE A 75 -4.26 13.33 -8.16
C ILE A 75 -4.79 14.72 -7.85
N GLY A 76 -4.55 15.67 -8.74
CA GLY A 76 -5.12 17.01 -8.67
C GLY A 76 -6.39 17.12 -9.49
N GLU A 77 -7.29 18.01 -9.11
CA GLU A 77 -8.48 18.33 -9.87
C GLU A 77 -8.10 19.01 -11.21
N ALA A 78 -8.55 18.42 -12.31
CA ALA A 78 -8.29 19.00 -13.65
C ALA A 78 -9.30 20.12 -13.96
N GLY A 79 -8.79 21.31 -14.31
CA GLY A 79 -9.62 22.44 -14.75
C GLY A 79 -10.15 23.35 -13.64
N GLY A 80 -9.74 23.15 -12.40
CA GLY A 80 -9.98 24.12 -11.33
C GLY A 80 -9.08 25.37 -11.47
N PRO A 81 -9.41 26.47 -10.79
CA PRO A 81 -8.52 27.63 -10.74
C PRO A 81 -7.14 27.17 -10.27
N GLN A 82 -6.09 27.63 -10.95
CA GLN A 82 -4.69 27.20 -10.68
C GLN A 82 -4.22 27.39 -9.23
N ASN A 83 -5.00 28.03 -8.39
CA ASN A 83 -4.62 28.43 -7.03
C ASN A 83 -5.50 27.81 -5.91
N ASP A 84 -6.61 27.12 -6.23
CA ASP A 84 -7.57 26.63 -5.23
C ASP A 84 -7.99 25.17 -5.52
N GLY A 85 -7.03 24.29 -5.77
CA GLY A 85 -7.32 22.90 -6.14
C GLY A 85 -7.47 21.94 -4.95
N ASN A 86 -8.39 20.98 -5.12
CA ASN A 86 -8.41 19.81 -4.28
C ASN A 86 -7.37 18.80 -4.79
N ILE A 87 -6.70 18.14 -3.85
CA ILE A 87 -5.75 17.07 -4.15
C ILE A 87 -6.26 15.79 -3.47
N VAL A 88 -6.29 14.70 -4.21
CA VAL A 88 -6.55 13.37 -3.67
C VAL A 88 -5.22 12.64 -3.55
N LEU A 89 -4.93 12.16 -2.36
CA LEU A 89 -3.75 11.36 -2.05
C LEU A 89 -4.21 9.92 -1.81
N LEU A 90 -3.70 8.99 -2.60
CA LEU A 90 -4.00 7.56 -2.49
C LEU A 90 -2.74 6.82 -2.05
N THR A 91 -2.90 5.89 -1.11
CA THR A 91 -1.82 4.97 -0.72
C THR A 91 -2.37 3.55 -0.62
N GLU A 92 -1.71 2.61 -1.27
CA GLU A 92 -1.97 1.18 -1.20
C GLU A 92 -0.94 0.51 -0.31
N TYR A 93 -1.40 -0.07 0.79
CA TYR A 93 -0.57 -0.83 1.73
C TYR A 93 -0.65 -2.32 1.41
N THR A 94 0.43 -3.05 1.66
CA THR A 94 0.52 -4.48 1.38
C THR A 94 -0.54 -5.30 2.11
N ASN A 95 -0.91 -4.90 3.33
CA ASN A 95 -1.89 -5.60 4.15
C ASN A 95 -2.39 -4.72 5.31
N GLN A 96 -3.30 -5.27 6.12
CA GLN A 96 -3.84 -4.58 7.30
C GLN A 96 -2.75 -4.22 8.33
N GLY A 97 -1.78 -5.11 8.57
CA GLY A 97 -0.72 -4.86 9.54
C GLY A 97 0.17 -3.69 9.19
N THR A 98 0.53 -3.54 7.90
CA THR A 98 1.31 -2.40 7.41
C THR A 98 0.51 -1.10 7.49
N TYR A 99 -0.80 -1.15 7.19
CA TYR A 99 -1.68 0.00 7.37
C TYR A 99 -1.76 0.44 8.85
N ASP A 100 -1.94 -0.50 9.77
CA ASP A 100 -2.04 -0.19 11.20
C ASP A 100 -0.74 0.38 11.77
N GLY A 101 0.41 -0.10 11.28
CA GLY A 101 1.74 0.35 11.66
C GLY A 101 2.25 1.61 10.93
N ARG A 102 1.51 2.15 9.97
CA ARG A 102 1.97 3.18 9.02
C ARG A 102 2.54 4.44 9.66
N GLU A 103 1.90 4.95 10.73
CA GLU A 103 2.34 6.20 11.37
C GLU A 103 3.74 6.07 11.96
N LYS A 104 4.01 4.96 12.65
CA LYS A 104 5.34 4.67 13.21
C LYS A 104 6.39 4.51 12.11
N LEU A 105 6.01 3.84 11.03
CA LEU A 105 6.89 3.64 9.88
C LEU A 105 7.24 4.98 9.23
N PHE A 106 6.25 5.81 8.92
CA PHE A 106 6.45 7.11 8.28
C PHE A 106 7.27 8.05 9.16
N GLU A 107 7.02 8.06 10.47
CA GLU A 107 7.82 8.84 11.41
C GLU A 107 9.28 8.37 11.43
N SER A 108 9.52 7.05 11.42
CA SER A 108 10.86 6.47 11.33
C SER A 108 11.59 6.89 10.07
N ILE A 109 10.91 6.83 8.92
CA ILE A 109 11.46 7.25 7.63
C ILE A 109 11.81 8.75 7.65
N ARG A 110 10.91 9.60 8.14
CA ARG A 110 11.19 11.04 8.27
C ARG A 110 12.40 11.33 9.16
N LYS A 111 12.55 10.60 10.26
CA LYS A 111 13.74 10.71 11.14
C LYS A 111 15.03 10.30 10.43
N GLN A 112 14.99 9.30 9.56
CA GLN A 112 16.17 8.91 8.76
C GLN A 112 16.53 10.01 7.76
N PHE A 113 15.55 10.57 7.06
CA PHE A 113 15.79 11.67 6.12
C PHE A 113 16.34 12.92 6.81
N SER A 114 15.84 13.27 8.00
CA SER A 114 16.33 14.43 8.76
C SER A 114 17.77 14.26 9.22
N LYS A 115 18.24 13.06 9.50
CA LYS A 115 19.64 12.78 9.86
C LYS A 115 20.60 12.89 8.68
N ASN A 116 20.09 12.57 7.47
CA ASN A 116 20.88 12.54 6.25
C ASN A 116 20.77 13.85 5.44
N ALA A 117 19.87 14.75 5.82
CA ALA A 117 19.64 15.99 5.10
C ALA A 117 20.69 17.02 5.51
N SER A 118 21.71 17.18 4.67
CA SER A 118 22.52 18.39 4.69
C SER A 118 21.67 19.56 4.16
N GLY A 119 21.01 20.29 5.04
CA GLY A 119 20.77 21.70 4.81
C GLY A 119 19.42 22.19 4.29
N VAL A 120 18.42 21.36 3.99
CA VAL A 120 17.09 21.88 3.65
C VAL A 120 16.23 21.99 4.91
N VAL A 121 16.22 23.16 5.51
CA VAL A 121 15.29 23.49 6.60
C VAL A 121 13.94 23.82 5.95
N ARG A 122 12.95 22.94 6.10
CA ARG A 122 11.58 23.30 5.75
C ARG A 122 11.09 24.40 6.67
N ARG A 123 10.66 25.49 6.07
CA ARG A 123 10.08 26.62 6.80
C ARG A 123 8.57 26.50 6.95
N GLU A 124 7.93 25.85 5.96
CA GLU A 124 6.48 25.71 5.89
C GLU A 124 6.04 24.47 6.64
N LYS A 125 4.96 24.59 7.38
CA LYS A 125 4.27 23.48 8.02
C LYS A 125 3.09 23.05 7.13
N GLN A 126 2.72 21.78 7.21
CA GLN A 126 1.56 21.25 6.48
C GLN A 126 0.30 22.09 6.72
N GLU A 127 0.05 22.45 7.98
CA GLU A 127 -1.10 23.23 8.41
C GLU A 127 -1.20 24.64 7.80
N ASP A 128 -0.08 25.17 7.31
CA ASP A 128 -0.05 26.47 6.62
C ASP A 128 -0.40 26.35 5.13
N LEU A 129 -0.29 25.16 4.57
CA LEU A 129 -0.40 24.89 3.13
C LEU A 129 -1.76 24.31 2.72
N TYR A 130 -2.25 23.36 3.50
CA TYR A 130 -3.50 22.67 3.19
C TYR A 130 -4.14 22.04 4.43
N ASP A 131 -5.43 21.72 4.30
CA ASP A 131 -6.20 20.99 5.28
C ASP A 131 -6.58 19.62 4.73
N THR A 132 -6.48 18.57 5.55
CA THR A 132 -7.03 17.25 5.22
C THR A 132 -8.52 17.25 5.54
N VAL A 133 -9.36 17.29 4.51
CA VAL A 133 -10.82 17.39 4.65
C VAL A 133 -11.43 16.06 5.07
N SER A 134 -10.91 14.96 4.53
CA SER A 134 -11.37 13.61 4.88
C SER A 134 -10.30 12.58 4.61
N THR A 135 -10.35 11.52 5.41
CA THR A 135 -9.56 10.29 5.19
C THR A 135 -10.52 9.10 5.15
N ARG A 136 -10.41 8.28 4.11
CA ARG A 136 -11.21 7.06 3.94
C ARG A 136 -10.31 5.87 3.73
N VAL A 137 -10.76 4.71 4.23
CA VAL A 137 -10.07 3.43 4.10
C VAL A 137 -10.91 2.52 3.23
N PHE A 138 -10.28 1.91 2.23
CA PHE A 138 -10.91 1.00 1.29
C PHE A 138 -10.21 -0.35 1.33
N ARG A 139 -10.96 -1.39 1.04
CA ARG A 139 -10.46 -2.76 0.88
C ARG A 139 -11.07 -3.35 -0.37
N ASP A 140 -10.35 -4.25 -0.97
CA ASP A 140 -10.90 -5.05 -2.05
C ASP A 140 -11.91 -6.06 -1.47
N TYR A 141 -13.13 -6.01 -1.97
CA TYR A 141 -14.17 -7.01 -1.73
C TYR A 141 -14.10 -8.02 -2.88
N SER A 142 -13.26 -9.05 -2.74
CA SER A 142 -13.27 -10.13 -3.71
C SER A 142 -14.57 -10.94 -3.60
N GLU A 143 -15.02 -11.55 -4.70
CA GLU A 143 -16.20 -12.40 -4.77
C GLU A 143 -16.23 -13.55 -3.75
N THR A 144 -15.05 -13.93 -3.23
CA THR A 144 -14.88 -14.96 -2.20
C THR A 144 -15.33 -14.52 -0.79
N ASP A 145 -15.60 -13.25 -0.54
CA ASP A 145 -16.07 -12.78 0.77
C ASP A 145 -17.56 -13.09 1.03
N ASN A 146 -18.21 -13.86 0.16
CA ASN A 146 -19.62 -14.31 0.27
C ASN A 146 -20.65 -13.21 0.50
N ALA A 147 -20.28 -11.95 0.40
CA ALA A 147 -21.20 -10.82 0.56
C ALA A 147 -22.32 -10.88 -0.48
N HIS A 148 -22.00 -11.34 -1.70
CA HIS A 148 -22.97 -11.53 -2.77
C HIS A 148 -23.96 -12.65 -2.46
N LEU A 149 -23.49 -13.76 -1.90
CA LEU A 149 -24.33 -14.91 -1.55
C LEU A 149 -25.20 -14.64 -0.32
N GLN A 150 -24.74 -13.80 0.63
CA GLN A 150 -25.53 -13.41 1.79
C GLN A 150 -26.71 -12.52 1.42
N ILE A 151 -26.54 -11.63 0.43
CA ILE A 151 -27.64 -10.79 -0.07
C ILE A 151 -28.70 -11.63 -0.79
N LEU A 152 -28.28 -12.65 -1.56
CA LEU A 152 -29.19 -13.56 -2.28
C LEU A 152 -29.89 -14.55 -1.36
N ALA A 153 -29.29 -14.91 -0.24
CA ALA A 153 -29.89 -15.82 0.75
C ALA A 153 -30.86 -15.12 1.74
N ALA A 154 -30.84 -13.79 1.79
CA ALA A 154 -31.71 -12.98 2.67
C ALA A 154 -33.03 -12.52 2.01
N ASN A 155 -33.25 -12.84 0.72
CA ASN A 155 -34.47 -12.61 -0.04
C ASN A 155 -35.14 -13.94 -0.39
#